data_0dff9c8544814f76d8c00cea8d64b35b
#
_entry.id   0dff9c8544814f76d8c00cea8d64b35b
#
_cell.length_a   1.000
_cell.length_b   1.000
_cell.length_c   1.000
_cell.angle_alpha   90.00
_cell.angle_beta   90.00
_cell.angle_gamma   90.00
#
_symmetry.space_group_name_H-M   'P 1'
#
loop_
_entity.id
_entity.type
_entity.pdbx_description
1 polymer ?
#
loop_
_entity_poly.entity_id
_entity_poly.type
_entity_poly.pdbx_seq_one_letter_code
_entity_poly.pdbx_strand_id
1 'polypeptide(L)'
;MRELFDARLNIDDHRMNQPEIIAAMKEADVLVPCITDVIDAAAIEQAGPNLKLIANFGNGVDNIDVAAAAKRGITVTNTPNVLTEDTADMTLALLLSVPRRLVEGANMLGERHGQWPGWSPTWMLGRRIWGKRLGIVGMGRIGTAVARRAKAFGLSIHYHNRKRVSPQVEEELEATYWDSLDQMLARMDIISVNCPSTPATFHLLSARRIALMQPTAYMVNTARGQIIDENALIELIEQGKLAGAGLDVFENEPAVNPRLLALAEKGKVVLLPHMGSATMEGRIDMGDKVIINIRAFVDGHRPPDRVLPNRV
;
A
#
# COMPACT_ATOMS: atom_id res chain seq x y z
N MET A 1 -4.34 -24.41 9.47
CA MET A 1 -2.98 -24.88 9.10
C MET A 1 -2.61 -26.18 9.80
N ARG A 2 -2.46 -26.24 11.16
CA ARG A 2 -2.04 -27.46 11.89
C ARG A 2 -2.96 -28.67 11.72
N GLU A 3 -4.23 -28.47 11.44
CA GLU A 3 -5.18 -29.56 11.15
C GLU A 3 -5.00 -30.17 9.75
N LEU A 4 -4.34 -29.46 8.85
CA LEU A 4 -4.21 -29.84 7.44
C LEU A 4 -2.76 -30.19 7.06
N PHE A 5 -1.78 -29.66 7.77
CA PHE A 5 -0.36 -29.79 7.45
C PHE A 5 0.47 -29.93 8.72
N ASP A 6 1.65 -30.56 8.62
CA ASP A 6 2.68 -30.48 9.67
C ASP A 6 3.28 -29.08 9.67
N ALA A 7 2.62 -28.16 10.38
CA ALA A 7 2.91 -26.72 10.31
C ALA A 7 3.59 -26.22 11.58
N ARG A 8 4.80 -25.66 11.41
CA ARG A 8 5.47 -24.86 12.43
C ARG A 8 5.00 -23.41 12.29
N LEU A 9 4.37 -22.88 13.33
CA LEU A 9 3.83 -21.52 13.33
C LEU A 9 4.71 -20.59 14.16
N ASN A 10 4.84 -19.33 13.70
CA ASN A 10 5.39 -18.22 14.46
C ASN A 10 4.30 -17.68 15.40
N ILE A 11 4.11 -18.34 16.56
CA ILE A 11 2.99 -18.05 17.48
C ILE A 11 3.14 -16.72 18.21
N ASP A 12 4.37 -16.25 18.39
CA ASP A 12 4.66 -15.00 19.10
C ASP A 12 4.52 -13.79 18.19
N ASP A 13 4.23 -14.02 16.90
CA ASP A 13 4.08 -13.01 15.84
C ASP A 13 5.29 -12.04 15.78
N HIS A 14 6.47 -12.51 16.22
CA HIS A 14 7.67 -11.71 16.16
C HIS A 14 8.16 -11.58 14.70
N ARG A 15 8.75 -10.47 14.37
CA ARG A 15 9.39 -10.28 13.07
C ARG A 15 10.64 -11.14 12.97
N MET A 16 10.63 -12.12 12.06
CA MET A 16 11.79 -12.98 11.80
C MET A 16 12.93 -12.17 11.16
N ASN A 17 14.14 -12.40 11.64
CA ASN A 17 15.34 -11.85 11.01
C ASN A 17 15.80 -12.73 9.84
N GLN A 18 16.74 -12.23 9.03
CA GLN A 18 17.22 -12.95 7.85
C GLN A 18 17.79 -14.35 8.14
N PRO A 19 18.62 -14.58 9.19
CA PRO A 19 19.06 -15.91 9.57
C PRO A 19 17.92 -16.87 9.92
N GLU A 20 16.88 -16.42 10.60
CA GLU A 20 15.72 -17.24 10.96
C GLU A 20 14.92 -17.65 9.72
N ILE A 21 14.73 -16.72 8.78
CA ILE A 21 14.07 -17.00 7.50
C ILE A 21 14.87 -18.05 6.71
N ILE A 22 16.19 -17.88 6.61
CA ILE A 22 17.07 -18.83 5.90
C ILE A 22 17.04 -20.21 6.59
N ALA A 23 17.02 -20.27 7.92
CA ALA A 23 16.90 -21.53 8.65
C ALA A 23 15.57 -22.22 8.35
N ALA A 24 14.46 -21.49 8.34
CA ALA A 24 13.14 -22.02 7.96
C ALA A 24 13.14 -22.52 6.50
N MET A 25 13.77 -21.80 5.57
CA MET A 25 13.88 -22.20 4.16
C MET A 25 14.70 -23.48 3.95
N LYS A 26 15.62 -23.80 4.85
CA LYS A 26 16.45 -25.04 4.78
C LYS A 26 15.67 -26.28 5.19
N GLU A 27 14.71 -26.14 6.10
CA GLU A 27 13.97 -27.25 6.72
C GLU A 27 12.63 -27.52 6.05
N ALA A 28 11.95 -26.47 5.54
CA ALA A 28 10.57 -26.56 5.10
C ALA A 28 10.44 -27.00 3.62
N ASP A 29 9.32 -27.69 3.33
CA ASP A 29 8.85 -27.94 1.96
C ASP A 29 8.10 -26.71 1.41
N VAL A 30 7.42 -25.99 2.31
CA VAL A 30 6.63 -24.79 2.03
C VAL A 30 6.97 -23.70 3.03
N LEU A 31 7.34 -22.50 2.54
CA LEU A 31 7.48 -21.30 3.37
C LEU A 31 6.26 -20.40 3.20
N VAL A 32 5.72 -19.87 4.31
CA VAL A 32 4.66 -18.86 4.31
C VAL A 32 5.21 -17.57 4.91
N PRO A 33 5.84 -16.70 4.11
CA PRO A 33 6.39 -15.44 4.60
C PRO A 33 5.32 -14.35 4.61
N CYS A 34 5.58 -13.28 5.38
CA CYS A 34 4.85 -12.02 5.35
C CYS A 34 5.53 -11.01 4.42
N ILE A 35 4.85 -9.91 4.12
CA ILE A 35 5.37 -8.84 3.24
C ILE A 35 6.63 -8.15 3.76
N THR A 36 6.93 -8.27 5.05
CA THR A 36 8.13 -7.72 5.71
C THR A 36 9.33 -8.67 5.67
N ASP A 37 9.13 -9.92 5.26
CA ASP A 37 10.16 -10.94 5.20
C ASP A 37 10.88 -10.85 3.86
N VAL A 38 12.16 -10.51 3.86
CA VAL A 38 12.96 -10.33 2.64
C VAL A 38 13.48 -11.68 2.15
N ILE A 39 12.99 -12.14 1.00
CA ILE A 39 13.36 -13.41 0.34
C ILE A 39 14.10 -13.06 -0.96
N ASP A 40 15.29 -12.50 -0.83
CA ASP A 40 16.13 -12.13 -1.95
C ASP A 40 16.84 -13.33 -2.61
N ALA A 41 17.58 -13.09 -3.69
CA ALA A 41 18.32 -14.12 -4.40
C ALA A 41 19.32 -14.85 -3.48
N ALA A 42 19.97 -14.13 -2.55
CA ALA A 42 20.95 -14.71 -1.64
C ALA A 42 20.31 -15.64 -0.60
N ALA A 43 19.12 -15.31 -0.13
CA ALA A 43 18.32 -16.18 0.73
C ALA A 43 17.85 -17.42 -0.04
N ILE A 44 17.36 -17.24 -1.26
CA ILE A 44 16.90 -18.34 -2.13
C ILE A 44 18.03 -19.32 -2.45
N GLU A 45 19.23 -18.85 -2.68
CA GLU A 45 20.42 -19.72 -2.90
C GLU A 45 20.69 -20.64 -1.72
N GLN A 46 20.40 -20.20 -0.50
CA GLN A 46 20.61 -20.96 0.73
C GLN A 46 19.44 -21.88 1.10
N ALA A 47 18.34 -21.84 0.36
CA ALA A 47 17.18 -22.69 0.60
C ALA A 47 17.52 -24.17 0.50
N GLY A 48 16.90 -24.99 1.33
CA GLY A 48 17.05 -26.45 1.30
C GLY A 48 16.50 -27.07 -0.01
N PRO A 49 16.90 -28.30 -0.33
CA PRO A 49 16.45 -28.98 -1.55
C PRO A 49 14.94 -29.30 -1.53
N ASN A 50 14.34 -29.34 -0.35
CA ASN A 50 12.93 -29.67 -0.15
C ASN A 50 11.99 -28.47 -0.38
N LEU A 51 12.48 -27.23 -0.27
CA LEU A 51 11.64 -26.05 -0.48
C LEU A 51 11.15 -25.98 -1.93
N LYS A 52 9.84 -26.11 -2.13
CA LYS A 52 9.18 -26.12 -3.44
C LYS A 52 8.15 -25.02 -3.63
N LEU A 53 7.65 -24.46 -2.53
CA LEU A 53 6.63 -23.41 -2.57
C LEU A 53 6.95 -22.29 -1.57
N ILE A 54 6.85 -21.06 -2.03
CA ILE A 54 6.77 -19.86 -1.19
C ILE A 54 5.34 -19.31 -1.34
N ALA A 55 4.50 -19.48 -0.33
CA ALA A 55 3.11 -19.04 -0.31
C ALA A 55 3.01 -17.72 0.46
N ASN A 56 3.26 -16.60 -0.24
CA ASN A 56 3.33 -15.27 0.37
C ASN A 56 1.99 -14.84 0.99
N PHE A 57 2.00 -14.51 2.27
CA PHE A 57 0.86 -13.91 2.97
C PHE A 57 0.83 -12.40 2.67
N GLY A 58 0.48 -12.05 1.42
CA GLY A 58 0.46 -10.68 0.91
C GLY A 58 0.08 -10.64 -0.57
N ASN A 59 -0.50 -9.53 -1.02
CA ASN A 59 -0.81 -9.33 -2.44
C ASN A 59 0.43 -8.92 -3.24
N GLY A 60 1.26 -8.01 -2.70
CA GLY A 60 2.57 -7.68 -3.28
C GLY A 60 3.56 -8.82 -3.09
N VAL A 61 4.53 -8.94 -3.99
CA VAL A 61 5.62 -9.91 -3.94
C VAL A 61 6.99 -9.23 -4.13
N ASP A 62 7.03 -7.94 -3.91
CA ASP A 62 8.24 -7.10 -4.00
C ASP A 62 9.30 -7.48 -2.94
N ASN A 63 8.90 -8.20 -1.90
CA ASN A 63 9.78 -8.80 -0.90
C ASN A 63 10.43 -10.14 -1.33
N ILE A 64 10.08 -10.69 -2.50
CA ILE A 64 10.52 -12.02 -2.97
C ILE A 64 11.18 -11.88 -4.35
N ASP A 65 12.40 -12.39 -4.53
CA ASP A 65 12.99 -12.55 -5.87
C ASP A 65 12.34 -13.74 -6.59
N VAL A 66 11.22 -13.45 -7.25
CA VAL A 66 10.44 -14.45 -8.00
C VAL A 66 11.24 -15.09 -9.12
N ALA A 67 12.18 -14.35 -9.73
CA ALA A 67 13.01 -14.87 -10.80
C ALA A 67 14.05 -15.88 -10.29
N ALA A 68 14.70 -15.59 -9.15
CA ALA A 68 15.61 -16.52 -8.48
C ALA A 68 14.86 -17.78 -7.99
N ALA A 69 13.67 -17.63 -7.40
CA ALA A 69 12.84 -18.75 -6.97
C ALA A 69 12.50 -19.68 -8.15
N ALA A 70 12.07 -19.10 -9.29
CA ALA A 70 11.75 -19.87 -10.49
C ALA A 70 12.95 -20.64 -11.05
N LYS A 71 14.15 -20.05 -11.05
CA LYS A 71 15.39 -20.74 -11.47
C LYS A 71 15.70 -21.97 -10.62
N ARG A 72 15.33 -21.95 -9.34
CA ARG A 72 15.48 -23.09 -8.41
C ARG A 72 14.29 -24.05 -8.43
N GLY A 73 13.31 -23.84 -9.30
CA GLY A 73 12.10 -24.65 -9.36
C GLY A 73 11.13 -24.43 -8.19
N ILE A 74 11.29 -23.31 -7.45
CA ILE A 74 10.42 -22.93 -6.36
C ILE A 74 9.24 -22.12 -6.93
N THR A 75 8.02 -22.57 -6.67
CA THR A 75 6.80 -21.84 -7.02
C THR A 75 6.56 -20.71 -6.02
N VAL A 76 6.13 -19.54 -6.50
CA VAL A 76 5.68 -18.44 -5.63
C VAL A 76 4.20 -18.20 -5.85
N THR A 77 3.44 -18.04 -4.76
CA THR A 77 2.03 -17.63 -4.78
C THR A 77 1.81 -16.41 -3.91
N ASN A 78 0.69 -15.69 -4.12
CA ASN A 78 0.30 -14.53 -3.33
C ASN A 78 -1.19 -14.58 -2.98
N THR A 79 -1.72 -13.53 -2.32
CA THR A 79 -3.13 -13.45 -1.91
C THR A 79 -3.87 -12.32 -2.63
N PRO A 80 -4.13 -12.43 -3.95
CA PRO A 80 -4.79 -11.39 -4.73
C PRO A 80 -6.29 -11.33 -4.44
N ASN A 81 -6.89 -10.16 -4.66
CA ASN A 81 -8.34 -9.85 -4.61
C ASN A 81 -8.97 -9.74 -3.21
N VAL A 82 -8.41 -10.30 -2.18
CA VAL A 82 -9.01 -10.40 -0.84
C VAL A 82 -8.78 -9.18 0.05
N LEU A 83 -7.95 -8.23 -0.35
CA LEU A 83 -7.65 -7.02 0.42
C LEU A 83 -8.01 -5.72 -0.32
N THR A 84 -8.74 -5.84 -1.43
CA THR A 84 -9.03 -4.70 -2.30
C THR A 84 -9.91 -3.67 -1.60
N GLU A 85 -11.00 -4.14 -0.99
CA GLU A 85 -11.99 -3.27 -0.37
C GLU A 85 -11.43 -2.63 0.91
N ASP A 86 -10.75 -3.41 1.76
CA ASP A 86 -10.12 -2.92 3.00
C ASP A 86 -9.10 -1.80 2.72
N THR A 87 -8.22 -2.03 1.73
CA THR A 87 -7.22 -1.02 1.35
C THR A 87 -7.88 0.22 0.75
N ALA A 88 -8.97 0.06 0.00
CA ALA A 88 -9.73 1.18 -0.52
C ALA A 88 -10.39 1.98 0.60
N ASP A 89 -10.96 1.33 1.62
CA ASP A 89 -11.53 1.98 2.81
C ASP A 89 -10.47 2.77 3.58
N MET A 90 -9.28 2.17 3.79
CA MET A 90 -8.17 2.87 4.44
C MET A 90 -7.68 4.07 3.61
N THR A 91 -7.65 3.95 2.28
CA THR A 91 -7.31 5.08 1.40
C THR A 91 -8.30 6.22 1.58
N LEU A 92 -9.61 5.94 1.65
CA LEU A 92 -10.63 6.96 1.92
C LEU A 92 -10.50 7.55 3.33
N ALA A 93 -10.18 6.73 4.34
CA ALA A 93 -9.92 7.22 5.68
C ALA A 93 -8.80 8.28 5.69
N LEU A 94 -7.69 8.01 4.99
CA LEU A 94 -6.60 8.98 4.83
C LEU A 94 -7.01 10.20 4.02
N LEU A 95 -7.74 10.00 2.91
CA LEU A 95 -8.28 11.09 2.08
C LEU A 95 -9.16 12.07 2.88
N LEU A 96 -9.88 11.58 3.88
CA LEU A 96 -10.69 12.39 4.80
C LEU A 96 -9.83 12.96 5.92
N SER A 97 -8.95 12.16 6.51
CA SER A 97 -8.24 12.51 7.74
C SER A 97 -7.30 13.70 7.56
N VAL A 98 -6.53 13.75 6.47
CA VAL A 98 -5.52 14.79 6.27
C VAL A 98 -6.17 16.17 6.07
N PRO A 99 -7.02 16.41 5.05
CA PRO A 99 -7.56 17.74 4.82
C PRO A 99 -8.55 18.18 5.91
N ARG A 100 -9.16 17.24 6.66
CA ARG A 100 -10.10 17.54 7.73
C ARG A 100 -9.45 17.58 9.12
N ARG A 101 -8.14 17.37 9.23
CA ARG A 101 -7.36 17.43 10.48
C ARG A 101 -7.92 16.49 11.56
N LEU A 102 -8.37 15.28 11.17
CA LEU A 102 -9.07 14.37 12.08
C LEU A 102 -8.19 13.91 13.23
N VAL A 103 -6.94 13.50 12.93
CA VAL A 103 -5.99 13.02 13.95
C VAL A 103 -5.64 14.11 14.93
N GLU A 104 -5.41 15.34 14.46
CA GLU A 104 -5.13 16.49 15.35
C GLU A 104 -6.32 16.78 16.26
N GLY A 105 -7.55 16.73 15.73
CA GLY A 105 -8.76 16.91 16.53
C GLY A 105 -8.96 15.79 17.56
N ALA A 106 -8.71 14.53 17.18
CA ALA A 106 -8.80 13.40 18.09
C ALA A 106 -7.75 13.49 19.23
N ASN A 107 -6.50 13.81 18.89
CA ASN A 107 -5.41 13.96 19.88
C ASN A 107 -5.65 15.11 20.86
N MET A 108 -6.32 16.17 20.43
CA MET A 108 -6.66 17.28 21.32
C MET A 108 -7.56 16.85 22.48
N LEU A 109 -8.51 15.94 22.22
CA LEU A 109 -9.40 15.42 23.27
C LEU A 109 -8.83 14.22 24.01
N GLY A 110 -8.02 13.38 23.35
CA GLY A 110 -7.38 12.20 23.90
C GLY A 110 -6.08 12.53 24.64
N GLU A 111 -4.97 12.63 23.94
CA GLU A 111 -3.62 12.77 24.53
C GLU A 111 -3.42 14.09 25.31
N ARG A 112 -4.11 15.16 24.89
CA ARG A 112 -4.04 16.47 25.56
C ARG A 112 -5.11 16.65 26.65
N HIS A 113 -5.68 15.57 27.16
CA HIS A 113 -6.61 15.55 28.29
C HIS A 113 -7.76 16.57 28.20
N GLY A 114 -8.38 16.67 27.02
CA GLY A 114 -9.55 17.54 26.81
C GLY A 114 -9.24 19.04 26.76
N GLN A 115 -8.05 19.44 26.38
CA GLN A 115 -7.67 20.86 26.24
C GLN A 115 -8.33 21.50 24.99
N TRP A 116 -9.64 21.45 24.95
CA TRP A 116 -10.42 22.11 23.93
C TRP A 116 -10.78 23.53 24.36
N PRO A 117 -10.31 24.58 23.66
CA PRO A 117 -10.54 25.98 24.05
C PRO A 117 -11.96 26.48 23.74
N GLY A 118 -12.79 25.63 23.17
CA GLY A 118 -14.14 25.99 22.69
C GLY A 118 -14.19 26.22 21.19
N TRP A 119 -15.39 26.51 20.69
CA TRP A 119 -15.63 26.75 19.26
C TRP A 119 -15.41 28.22 18.90
N SER A 120 -14.77 28.47 17.75
CA SER A 120 -14.75 29.80 17.13
C SER A 120 -14.75 29.66 15.58
N PRO A 121 -15.19 30.69 14.84
CA PRO A 121 -15.34 30.63 13.38
C PRO A 121 -14.07 30.28 12.60
N THR A 122 -12.90 30.55 13.14
CA THR A 122 -11.60 30.34 12.49
C THR A 122 -10.77 29.22 13.10
N TRP A 123 -11.32 28.52 14.11
CA TRP A 123 -10.60 27.46 14.82
C TRP A 123 -10.67 26.14 14.09
N MET A 124 -9.56 25.41 14.02
CA MET A 124 -9.41 24.06 13.42
C MET A 124 -9.93 23.94 11.97
N LEU A 125 -9.82 25.00 11.18
CA LEU A 125 -10.26 24.98 9.78
C LEU A 125 -9.44 23.97 8.98
N GLY A 126 -10.15 23.02 8.34
CA GLY A 126 -9.64 22.12 7.35
C GLY A 126 -10.09 22.49 5.93
N ARG A 127 -9.92 21.57 4.99
CA ARG A 127 -10.33 21.73 3.59
C ARG A 127 -11.50 20.80 3.26
N ARG A 128 -12.44 21.28 2.46
CA ARG A 128 -13.53 20.48 1.89
C ARG A 128 -12.97 19.58 0.80
N ILE A 129 -13.43 18.32 0.75
CA ILE A 129 -13.09 17.38 -0.33
C ILE A 129 -14.18 17.33 -1.42
N TRP A 130 -15.46 17.55 -1.05
CA TRP A 130 -16.56 17.58 -2.01
C TRP A 130 -16.30 18.59 -3.14
N GLY A 131 -16.54 18.20 -4.38
CA GLY A 131 -16.27 19.00 -5.58
C GLY A 131 -14.79 19.12 -5.95
N LYS A 132 -13.89 18.37 -5.30
CA LYS A 132 -12.46 18.36 -5.59
C LYS A 132 -12.10 17.29 -6.63
N ARG A 133 -10.96 17.47 -7.27
CA ARG A 133 -10.42 16.54 -8.29
C ARG A 133 -9.48 15.56 -7.62
N LEU A 134 -9.80 14.26 -7.72
CA LEU A 134 -8.96 13.16 -7.29
C LEU A 134 -8.22 12.57 -8.49
N GLY A 135 -6.90 12.62 -8.48
CA GLY A 135 -6.04 11.93 -9.43
C GLY A 135 -5.56 10.60 -8.88
N ILE A 136 -5.91 9.50 -9.54
CA ILE A 136 -5.52 8.15 -9.15
C ILE A 136 -4.35 7.70 -10.03
N VAL A 137 -3.19 7.48 -9.40
CA VAL A 137 -2.02 6.90 -10.05
C VAL A 137 -2.09 5.38 -9.89
N GLY A 138 -2.59 4.70 -10.93
CA GLY A 138 -2.84 3.28 -10.89
C GLY A 138 -4.32 2.90 -10.68
N MET A 139 -5.14 2.96 -11.73
CA MET A 139 -6.54 2.52 -11.75
C MET A 139 -6.63 0.99 -11.95
N GLY A 140 -5.99 0.24 -11.03
CA GLY A 140 -6.15 -1.20 -10.88
C GLY A 140 -7.36 -1.54 -10.00
N ARG A 141 -7.39 -2.75 -9.42
CA ARG A 141 -8.49 -3.17 -8.53
C ARG A 141 -8.71 -2.19 -7.37
N ILE A 142 -7.67 -1.89 -6.61
CA ILE A 142 -7.74 -0.95 -5.48
C ILE A 142 -8.09 0.45 -5.97
N GLY A 143 -7.40 0.97 -6.99
CA GLY A 143 -7.69 2.30 -7.52
C GLY A 143 -9.13 2.45 -8.01
N THR A 144 -9.72 1.42 -8.63
CA THR A 144 -11.13 1.39 -9.04
C THR A 144 -12.06 1.39 -7.82
N ALA A 145 -11.75 0.61 -6.78
CA ALA A 145 -12.54 0.59 -5.53
C ALA A 145 -12.47 1.93 -4.79
N VAL A 146 -11.29 2.59 -4.77
CA VAL A 146 -11.11 3.96 -4.27
C VAL A 146 -11.96 4.94 -5.07
N ALA A 147 -11.92 4.84 -6.41
CA ALA A 147 -12.68 5.74 -7.29
C ALA A 147 -14.20 5.67 -7.03
N ARG A 148 -14.76 4.44 -6.87
CA ARG A 148 -16.18 4.25 -6.54
C ARG A 148 -16.58 4.97 -5.26
N ARG A 149 -15.77 4.82 -4.21
CA ARG A 149 -16.01 5.49 -2.91
C ARG A 149 -15.86 6.99 -3.04
N ALA A 150 -14.80 7.45 -3.65
CA ALA A 150 -14.50 8.86 -3.82
C ALA A 150 -15.59 9.60 -4.63
N LYS A 151 -16.14 8.96 -5.67
CA LYS A 151 -17.27 9.46 -6.44
C LYS A 151 -18.50 9.68 -5.53
N ALA A 152 -18.79 8.74 -4.63
CA ALA A 152 -19.89 8.89 -3.67
C ALA A 152 -19.69 10.05 -2.68
N PHE A 153 -18.42 10.43 -2.40
CA PHE A 153 -18.07 11.63 -1.63
C PHE A 153 -18.06 12.91 -2.46
N GLY A 154 -18.46 12.84 -3.74
CA GLY A 154 -18.58 14.01 -4.62
C GLY A 154 -17.25 14.51 -5.19
N LEU A 155 -16.21 13.67 -5.25
CA LEU A 155 -15.00 14.00 -5.96
C LEU A 155 -15.16 13.66 -7.45
N SER A 156 -14.58 14.48 -8.34
CA SER A 156 -14.43 14.12 -9.73
C SER A 156 -13.19 13.23 -9.91
N ILE A 157 -13.36 12.15 -10.66
CA ILE A 157 -12.36 11.09 -10.78
C ILE A 157 -11.49 11.33 -12.03
N HIS A 158 -10.19 11.40 -11.82
CA HIS A 158 -9.17 11.45 -12.85
C HIS A 158 -8.15 10.34 -12.59
N TYR A 159 -7.54 9.80 -13.64
CA TYR A 159 -6.55 8.75 -13.44
C TYR A 159 -5.47 8.73 -14.51
N HIS A 160 -4.32 8.17 -14.14
CA HIS A 160 -3.23 7.85 -15.04
C HIS A 160 -2.84 6.38 -14.88
N ASN A 161 -2.75 5.68 -16.00
CA ASN A 161 -2.26 4.30 -16.12
C ASN A 161 -1.38 4.16 -17.36
N ARG A 162 -0.49 3.17 -17.37
CA ARG A 162 0.24 2.76 -18.59
C ARG A 162 -0.70 2.33 -19.73
N LYS A 163 -1.84 1.74 -19.38
CA LYS A 163 -2.93 1.36 -20.31
C LYS A 163 -4.23 1.89 -19.73
N ARG A 164 -5.01 2.53 -20.59
CA ARG A 164 -6.35 3.00 -20.28
C ARG A 164 -7.22 1.83 -19.80
N VAL A 165 -8.08 2.05 -18.81
CA VAL A 165 -9.07 1.06 -18.38
C VAL A 165 -10.17 0.91 -19.44
N SER A 166 -11.05 -0.09 -19.29
CA SER A 166 -12.13 -0.27 -20.26
C SER A 166 -13.10 0.91 -20.26
N PRO A 167 -13.75 1.23 -21.40
CA PRO A 167 -14.76 2.29 -21.47
C PRO A 167 -15.88 2.13 -20.45
N GLN A 168 -16.28 0.88 -20.14
CA GLN A 168 -17.32 0.61 -19.15
C GLN A 168 -16.92 1.09 -17.73
N VAL A 169 -15.66 0.90 -17.35
CA VAL A 169 -15.14 1.38 -16.06
C VAL A 169 -15.08 2.90 -16.03
N GLU A 170 -14.67 3.54 -17.14
CA GLU A 170 -14.65 5.00 -17.21
C GLU A 170 -16.06 5.59 -17.13
N GLU A 171 -17.04 4.99 -17.82
CA GLU A 171 -18.43 5.41 -17.79
C GLU A 171 -19.04 5.23 -16.38
N GLU A 172 -18.85 4.05 -15.75
CA GLU A 172 -19.32 3.78 -14.38
C GLU A 172 -18.80 4.83 -13.40
N LEU A 173 -17.53 5.17 -13.51
CA LEU A 173 -16.84 6.06 -12.57
C LEU A 173 -16.90 7.53 -12.99
N GLU A 174 -17.39 7.84 -14.19
CA GLU A 174 -17.27 9.16 -14.83
C GLU A 174 -15.80 9.64 -14.82
N ALA A 175 -14.88 8.69 -15.06
CA ALA A 175 -13.45 8.93 -14.85
C ALA A 175 -12.78 9.49 -16.10
N THR A 176 -11.92 10.50 -15.92
CA THR A 176 -11.14 11.11 -16.98
C THR A 176 -9.74 10.52 -17.01
N TYR A 177 -9.36 9.91 -18.15
CA TYR A 177 -8.00 9.43 -18.39
C TYR A 177 -7.03 10.57 -18.71
N TRP A 178 -5.83 10.50 -18.15
CA TRP A 178 -4.72 11.36 -18.46
C TRP A 178 -3.55 10.56 -19.04
N ASP A 179 -3.19 10.82 -20.28
CA ASP A 179 -2.01 10.20 -20.90
C ASP A 179 -0.71 10.70 -20.24
N SER A 180 -0.67 11.97 -19.85
CA SER A 180 0.46 12.59 -19.16
C SER A 180 0.21 12.65 -17.64
N LEU A 181 1.02 11.90 -16.87
CA LEU A 181 1.04 11.98 -15.41
C LEU A 181 1.38 13.41 -14.94
N ASP A 182 2.33 14.07 -15.57
CA ASP A 182 2.76 15.42 -15.21
C ASP A 182 1.62 16.44 -15.35
N GLN A 183 0.84 16.34 -16.42
CA GLN A 183 -0.33 17.21 -16.61
C GLN A 183 -1.46 16.92 -15.61
N MET A 184 -1.66 15.67 -15.22
CA MET A 184 -2.60 15.29 -14.17
C MET A 184 -2.16 15.90 -12.84
N LEU A 185 -0.92 15.66 -12.41
CA LEU A 185 -0.40 16.16 -11.13
C LEU A 185 -0.58 17.68 -10.97
N ALA A 186 -0.32 18.44 -12.02
CA ALA A 186 -0.44 19.90 -12.00
C ALA A 186 -1.88 20.42 -11.80
N ARG A 187 -2.89 19.56 -11.95
CA ARG A 187 -4.30 19.97 -11.94
C ARG A 187 -5.14 19.35 -10.84
N MET A 188 -4.64 18.31 -10.17
CA MET A 188 -5.43 17.62 -9.14
C MET A 188 -5.35 18.33 -7.80
N ASP A 189 -6.42 18.23 -7.04
CA ASP A 189 -6.49 18.70 -5.66
C ASP A 189 -5.97 17.64 -4.68
N ILE A 190 -6.13 16.36 -5.05
CA ILE A 190 -5.67 15.23 -4.26
C ILE A 190 -5.09 14.17 -5.21
N ILE A 191 -3.97 13.56 -4.84
CA ILE A 191 -3.38 12.41 -5.55
C ILE A 191 -3.46 11.19 -4.65
N SER A 192 -3.97 10.09 -5.19
CA SER A 192 -3.96 8.76 -4.57
C SER A 192 -3.04 7.81 -5.34
N VAL A 193 -2.09 7.19 -4.63
CA VAL A 193 -1.11 6.25 -5.21
C VAL A 193 -1.61 4.84 -5.00
N ASN A 194 -1.88 4.12 -6.10
CA ASN A 194 -2.44 2.77 -6.10
C ASN A 194 -1.75 1.83 -7.12
N CYS A 195 -0.63 2.25 -7.71
CA CYS A 195 0.16 1.42 -8.61
C CYS A 195 1.12 0.49 -7.84
N PRO A 196 1.56 -0.64 -8.41
CA PRO A 196 2.53 -1.52 -7.77
C PRO A 196 3.92 -0.88 -7.74
N SER A 197 4.76 -1.30 -6.77
CA SER A 197 6.20 -0.99 -6.76
C SER A 197 6.92 -1.92 -7.75
N THR A 198 7.62 -1.32 -8.69
CA THR A 198 8.45 -1.99 -9.71
C THR A 198 9.63 -1.08 -10.03
N PRO A 199 10.68 -1.56 -10.72
CA PRO A 199 11.77 -0.68 -11.16
C PRO A 199 11.28 0.53 -11.98
N ALA A 200 10.19 0.39 -12.74
CA ALA A 200 9.60 1.47 -13.54
C ALA A 200 8.77 2.48 -12.72
N THR A 201 8.37 2.12 -11.50
CA THR A 201 7.58 2.98 -10.60
C THR A 201 8.39 3.44 -9.38
N PHE A 202 9.65 3.04 -9.27
CA PHE A 202 10.55 3.56 -8.24
C PHE A 202 10.69 5.07 -8.41
N HIS A 203 10.41 5.83 -7.36
CA HIS A 203 10.35 7.31 -7.37
C HIS A 203 9.57 7.86 -8.59
N LEU A 204 8.49 7.16 -8.99
CA LEU A 204 7.59 7.65 -10.04
C LEU A 204 7.12 9.07 -9.72
N LEU A 205 6.81 9.33 -8.44
CA LEU A 205 6.55 10.65 -7.90
C LEU A 205 7.86 11.23 -7.33
N SER A 206 8.75 11.60 -8.24
CA SER A 206 10.04 12.27 -7.94
C SER A 206 9.85 13.70 -7.48
N ALA A 207 10.91 14.32 -6.92
CA ALA A 207 10.93 15.74 -6.54
C ALA A 207 10.36 16.65 -7.62
N ARG A 208 10.77 16.46 -8.89
CA ARG A 208 10.28 17.23 -10.04
C ARG A 208 8.77 17.07 -10.21
N ARG A 209 8.24 15.88 -10.09
CA ARG A 209 6.81 15.59 -10.29
C ARG A 209 5.96 16.10 -9.14
N ILE A 210 6.41 15.91 -7.91
CA ILE A 210 5.68 16.41 -6.72
C ILE A 210 5.62 17.94 -6.77
N ALA A 211 6.69 18.60 -7.22
CA ALA A 211 6.74 20.06 -7.37
C ALA A 211 5.75 20.61 -8.43
N LEU A 212 5.17 19.78 -9.29
CA LEU A 212 4.10 20.18 -10.21
C LEU A 212 2.74 20.33 -9.51
N MET A 213 2.56 19.73 -8.35
CA MET A 213 1.29 19.76 -7.63
C MET A 213 1.01 21.17 -7.08
N GLN A 214 -0.28 21.47 -6.91
CA GLN A 214 -0.69 22.74 -6.31
C GLN A 214 -0.27 22.82 -4.84
N PRO A 215 0.10 24.01 -4.32
CA PRO A 215 0.43 24.15 -2.89
C PRO A 215 -0.72 23.78 -1.93
N THR A 216 -1.94 23.76 -2.43
CA THR A 216 -3.15 23.35 -1.69
C THR A 216 -3.48 21.87 -1.84
N ALA A 217 -2.73 21.12 -2.63
CA ALA A 217 -2.99 19.71 -2.92
C ALA A 217 -2.50 18.80 -1.79
N TYR A 218 -3.09 17.61 -1.73
CA TYR A 218 -2.73 16.55 -0.80
C TYR A 218 -2.31 15.29 -1.56
N MET A 219 -1.47 14.46 -0.92
CA MET A 219 -1.06 13.16 -1.42
C MET A 219 -1.47 12.06 -0.46
N VAL A 220 -1.99 10.93 -0.97
CA VAL A 220 -2.29 9.73 -0.18
C VAL A 220 -1.59 8.53 -0.80
N ASN A 221 -0.88 7.76 0.02
CA ASN A 221 -0.20 6.54 -0.41
C ASN A 221 -0.52 5.37 0.50
N THR A 222 -1.21 4.38 -0.04
CA THR A 222 -1.51 3.09 0.56
C THR A 222 -0.98 1.93 -0.30
N ALA A 223 -0.06 2.22 -1.22
CA ALA A 223 0.56 1.24 -2.11
C ALA A 223 1.93 0.78 -1.59
N ARG A 224 2.99 1.53 -1.91
CA ARG A 224 4.37 1.30 -1.43
C ARG A 224 5.11 2.64 -1.29
N GLY A 225 5.94 2.77 -0.25
CA GLY A 225 6.71 3.98 0.02
C GLY A 225 7.66 4.35 -1.12
N GLN A 226 8.33 3.37 -1.71
CA GLN A 226 9.33 3.55 -2.77
C GLN A 226 8.78 4.17 -4.07
N ILE A 227 7.46 4.30 -4.22
CA ILE A 227 6.85 4.97 -5.39
C ILE A 227 7.01 6.49 -5.31
N ILE A 228 7.16 7.01 -4.10
CA ILE A 228 7.34 8.44 -3.81
C ILE A 228 8.79 8.68 -3.38
N ASP A 229 9.41 9.73 -3.88
CA ASP A 229 10.62 10.30 -3.28
C ASP A 229 10.24 10.94 -1.93
N GLU A 230 10.40 10.18 -0.85
CA GLU A 230 9.96 10.54 0.49
C GLU A 230 10.63 11.83 0.98
N ASN A 231 11.92 11.99 0.71
CA ASN A 231 12.64 13.19 1.11
C ASN A 231 12.12 14.44 0.39
N ALA A 232 11.84 14.33 -0.90
CA ALA A 232 11.27 15.42 -1.66
C ALA A 232 9.84 15.77 -1.20
N LEU A 233 9.03 14.76 -0.87
CA LEU A 233 7.70 14.98 -0.31
C LEU A 233 7.78 15.78 1.00
N ILE A 234 8.66 15.38 1.90
CA ILE A 234 8.90 16.05 3.18
C ILE A 234 9.30 17.53 2.95
N GLU A 235 10.29 17.77 2.10
CA GLU A 235 10.78 19.11 1.80
C GLU A 235 9.70 20.04 1.25
N LEU A 236 8.87 19.54 0.34
CA LEU A 236 7.79 20.33 -0.24
C LEU A 236 6.67 20.66 0.76
N ILE A 237 6.38 19.74 1.69
CA ILE A 237 5.43 20.00 2.77
C ILE A 237 6.01 21.02 3.76
N GLU A 238 7.28 20.88 4.17
CA GLU A 238 7.95 21.84 5.07
C GLU A 238 8.02 23.25 4.48
N GLN A 239 8.23 23.36 3.15
CA GLN A 239 8.24 24.64 2.42
C GLN A 239 6.84 25.20 2.15
N GLY A 240 5.78 24.50 2.53
CA GLY A 240 4.40 24.90 2.24
C GLY A 240 4.03 24.82 0.75
N LYS A 241 4.80 24.10 -0.05
CA LYS A 241 4.56 23.86 -1.49
C LYS A 241 3.63 22.67 -1.75
N LEU A 242 3.30 21.91 -0.72
CA LEU A 242 2.27 20.88 -0.68
C LEU A 242 1.53 21.01 0.65
N ALA A 243 0.21 20.84 0.66
CA ALA A 243 -0.59 21.06 1.87
C ALA A 243 -0.39 19.97 2.92
N GLY A 244 -0.17 18.73 2.50
CA GLY A 244 0.06 17.61 3.41
C GLY A 244 -0.06 16.25 2.72
N ALA A 245 0.14 15.18 3.51
CA ALA A 245 0.04 13.81 3.00
C ALA A 245 -0.56 12.84 4.02
N GLY A 246 -1.22 11.79 3.52
CA GLY A 246 -1.65 10.61 4.27
C GLY A 246 -0.87 9.38 3.81
N LEU A 247 -0.09 8.79 4.69
CA LEU A 247 0.83 7.71 4.34
C LEU A 247 0.55 6.48 5.22
N ASP A 248 0.24 5.36 4.60
CA ASP A 248 0.17 4.05 5.25
C ASP A 248 1.46 3.25 5.03
N VAL A 249 2.33 3.74 4.15
CA VAL A 249 3.56 3.06 3.73
C VAL A 249 4.73 4.04 3.64
N PHE A 250 5.95 3.54 3.89
CA PHE A 250 7.18 4.32 3.94
C PHE A 250 8.28 3.69 3.10
N GLU A 251 9.28 4.47 2.73
CA GLU A 251 10.37 4.01 1.87
C GLU A 251 11.24 2.94 2.55
N ASN A 252 11.43 3.05 3.88
CA ASN A 252 12.33 2.19 4.66
C ASN A 252 11.62 1.47 5.81
N GLU A 253 10.44 0.92 5.58
CA GLU A 253 9.69 0.19 6.62
C GLU A 253 10.53 -0.88 7.34
N PRO A 254 10.37 -1.02 8.65
CA PRO A 254 9.44 -0.33 9.55
C PRO A 254 9.97 1.01 10.09
N ALA A 255 11.15 1.46 9.66
CA ALA A 255 11.69 2.75 10.09
C ALA A 255 10.94 3.89 9.39
N VAL A 256 10.40 4.81 10.19
CA VAL A 256 9.74 6.02 9.70
C VAL A 256 10.72 7.18 9.81
N ASN A 257 10.82 7.98 8.75
CA ASN A 257 11.67 9.15 8.71
C ASN A 257 11.32 10.13 9.87
N PRO A 258 12.28 10.55 10.73
CA PRO A 258 11.99 11.44 11.85
C PRO A 258 11.36 12.77 11.45
N ARG A 259 11.65 13.28 10.24
CA ARG A 259 11.02 14.50 9.72
C ARG A 259 9.52 14.29 9.43
N LEU A 260 9.11 13.09 8.99
CA LEU A 260 7.68 12.76 8.86
C LEU A 260 6.98 12.75 10.22
N LEU A 261 7.62 12.18 11.25
CA LEU A 261 7.06 12.20 12.61
C LEU A 261 6.87 13.64 13.10
N ALA A 262 7.87 14.50 12.89
CA ALA A 262 7.77 15.93 13.24
C ALA A 262 6.67 16.68 12.44
N LEU A 263 6.42 16.28 11.19
CA LEU A 263 5.30 16.82 10.39
C LEU A 263 3.94 16.33 10.88
N ALA A 264 3.87 15.07 11.38
CA ALA A 264 2.65 14.53 11.96
C ALA A 264 2.27 15.27 13.26
N GLU A 265 3.23 15.56 14.14
CA GLU A 265 3.03 16.38 15.34
C GLU A 265 2.48 17.79 15.00
N LYS A 266 2.86 18.34 13.85
CA LYS A 266 2.38 19.63 13.35
C LYS A 266 1.03 19.53 12.60
N GLY A 267 0.42 18.34 12.53
CA GLY A 267 -0.83 18.09 11.81
C GLY A 267 -0.73 18.24 10.29
N LYS A 268 0.49 18.16 9.71
CA LYS A 268 0.71 18.27 8.27
C LYS A 268 0.57 16.95 7.53
N VAL A 269 0.82 15.85 8.22
CA VAL A 269 0.69 14.50 7.66
C VAL A 269 -0.06 13.59 8.63
N VAL A 270 -0.69 12.56 8.09
CA VAL A 270 -1.28 11.43 8.84
C VAL A 270 -0.49 10.19 8.46
N LEU A 271 0.05 9.49 9.45
CA LEU A 271 0.91 8.33 9.27
C LEU A 271 0.24 7.10 9.89
N LEU A 272 0.20 6.00 9.16
CA LEU A 272 -0.33 4.70 9.59
C LEU A 272 0.73 3.61 9.37
N PRO A 273 0.78 2.56 10.22
CA PRO A 273 1.84 1.57 10.19
C PRO A 273 1.53 0.38 9.26
N HIS A 274 1.33 0.64 7.96
CA HIS A 274 1.04 -0.35 6.90
C HIS A 274 -0.14 -1.26 7.26
N MET A 275 -1.26 -0.64 7.59
CA MET A 275 -2.47 -1.31 8.05
C MET A 275 -3.62 -1.31 7.04
N GLY A 276 -3.36 -0.98 5.77
CA GLY A 276 -4.39 -0.89 4.73
C GLY A 276 -5.24 -2.14 4.54
N SER A 277 -4.72 -3.34 4.84
CA SER A 277 -5.44 -4.61 4.80
C SER A 277 -5.67 -5.22 6.20
N ALA A 278 -5.51 -4.45 7.28
CA ALA A 278 -5.58 -4.98 8.64
C ALA A 278 -7.01 -5.02 9.17
N THR A 279 -7.83 -5.88 8.58
CA THR A 279 -9.17 -6.25 9.07
C THR A 279 -9.19 -7.72 9.46
N MET A 280 -10.10 -8.12 10.33
CA MET A 280 -10.28 -9.54 10.69
C MET A 280 -10.65 -10.36 9.46
N GLU A 281 -11.60 -9.87 8.67
CA GLU A 281 -12.08 -10.49 7.44
C GLU A 281 -10.95 -10.62 6.41
N GLY A 282 -10.21 -9.55 6.15
CA GLY A 282 -9.11 -9.56 5.20
C GLY A 282 -7.99 -10.52 5.60
N ARG A 283 -7.66 -10.64 6.91
CA ARG A 283 -6.66 -11.60 7.38
C ARG A 283 -7.13 -13.04 7.27
N ILE A 284 -8.40 -13.33 7.50
CA ILE A 284 -8.99 -14.65 7.31
C ILE A 284 -8.97 -15.02 5.83
N ASP A 285 -9.45 -14.14 4.95
CA ASP A 285 -9.48 -14.36 3.51
C ASP A 285 -8.08 -14.56 2.93
N MET A 286 -7.08 -13.82 3.40
CA MET A 286 -5.67 -14.02 3.03
C MET A 286 -5.19 -15.41 3.48
N GLY A 287 -5.52 -15.84 4.71
CA GLY A 287 -5.19 -17.16 5.24
C GLY A 287 -5.80 -18.28 4.42
N ASP A 288 -7.06 -18.16 4.05
CA ASP A 288 -7.76 -19.11 3.19
C ASP A 288 -7.12 -19.22 1.80
N LYS A 289 -6.73 -18.09 1.22
CA LYS A 289 -5.97 -18.07 -0.04
C LYS A 289 -4.65 -18.83 0.05
N VAL A 290 -3.89 -18.62 1.13
CA VAL A 290 -2.64 -19.35 1.39
C VAL A 290 -2.91 -20.85 1.47
N ILE A 291 -3.91 -21.28 2.26
CA ILE A 291 -4.30 -22.69 2.41
C ILE A 291 -4.70 -23.31 1.06
N ILE A 292 -5.52 -22.61 0.28
CA ILE A 292 -5.96 -23.08 -1.05
C ILE A 292 -4.74 -23.28 -1.99
N ASN A 293 -3.81 -22.34 -2.01
CA ASN A 293 -2.60 -22.43 -2.83
C ASN A 293 -1.69 -23.60 -2.40
N ILE A 294 -1.51 -23.79 -1.09
CA ILE A 294 -0.70 -24.90 -0.56
C ILE A 294 -1.36 -26.25 -0.88
N ARG A 295 -2.68 -26.39 -0.65
CA ARG A 295 -3.41 -27.64 -0.97
C ARG A 295 -3.30 -28.00 -2.44
N ALA A 296 -3.58 -27.05 -3.33
CA ALA A 296 -3.47 -27.27 -4.76
C ALA A 296 -2.04 -27.74 -5.14
N PHE A 297 -1.01 -27.13 -4.54
CA PHE A 297 0.37 -27.51 -4.80
C PHE A 297 0.71 -28.93 -4.30
N VAL A 298 0.32 -29.27 -3.05
CA VAL A 298 0.58 -30.57 -2.43
C VAL A 298 -0.16 -31.69 -3.17
N ASP A 299 -1.38 -31.42 -3.66
CA ASP A 299 -2.18 -32.34 -4.45
C ASP A 299 -1.67 -32.50 -5.90
N GLY A 300 -0.51 -31.89 -6.24
CA GLY A 300 0.10 -31.96 -7.58
C GLY A 300 -0.60 -31.07 -8.61
N HIS A 301 -1.48 -30.18 -8.20
CA HIS A 301 -2.16 -29.22 -9.06
C HIS A 301 -1.43 -27.89 -9.14
N ARG A 302 -1.72 -27.13 -10.19
CA ARG A 302 -1.21 -25.76 -10.33
C ARG A 302 -1.94 -24.85 -9.32
N PRO A 303 -1.22 -24.17 -8.40
CA PRO A 303 -1.84 -23.19 -7.50
C PRO A 303 -2.55 -22.07 -8.29
N PRO A 304 -3.77 -21.68 -7.88
CA PRO A 304 -4.57 -20.68 -8.61
C PRO A 304 -3.91 -19.30 -8.65
N ASP A 305 -3.21 -18.91 -7.59
CA ASP A 305 -2.62 -17.57 -7.47
C ASP A 305 -1.09 -17.59 -7.68
N ARG A 306 -0.61 -18.43 -8.59
CA ARG A 306 0.81 -18.52 -8.95
C ARG A 306 1.31 -17.21 -9.55
N VAL A 307 2.41 -16.69 -9.02
CA VAL A 307 3.12 -15.53 -9.54
C VAL A 307 4.15 -15.98 -10.59
N LEU A 308 4.18 -15.31 -11.74
CA LEU A 308 5.12 -15.58 -12.82
C LEU A 308 6.20 -14.50 -12.87
N PRO A 309 7.50 -14.86 -13.11
CA PRO A 309 8.61 -13.89 -13.13
C PRO A 309 8.41 -12.71 -14.09
N ASN A 310 7.70 -12.93 -15.20
CA ASN A 310 7.47 -11.90 -16.23
C ASN A 310 6.29 -10.97 -15.92
N ARG A 311 5.66 -11.09 -14.78
CA ARG A 311 4.52 -10.25 -14.35
C ARG A 311 4.82 -9.37 -13.13
N VAL A 312 6.06 -9.41 -12.65
CA VAL A 312 6.56 -8.62 -11.52
C VAL A 312 7.41 -7.44 -12.02
#